data_d37c5b3b357907672ba48a1c60610054
#
_entry.id   d37c5b3b357907672ba48a1c60610054
#
_cell.length_a   1.000
_cell.length_b   1.000
_cell.length_c   1.000
_cell.angle_alpha   90.00
_cell.angle_beta   90.00
_cell.angle_gamma   90.00
#
_symmetry.space_group_name_H-M   'P 1'
#
loop_
_entity.id
_entity.type
_entity.pdbx_description
1 polymer ?
#
loop_
_entity_poly.entity_id
_entity_poly.type
_entity_poly.pdbx_seq_one_letter_code
_entity_poly.pdbx_strand_id
1 'polypeptide(L)'
;MSVKYTAIIIEPRKHKAIEFVLNNVCECLTDDWNIVFFHGKNNVEYVTNIVAKLNILFENRIDRIKLVNLYVDNLDLLSYSELFATKSIIYDHIDIDTFLVFQTDSMILKQNKQLLNDFLEYDYVGAPWLITEYIPTKQCGFIGNGGFSLRKKSKLLEIVSKIDWYS
;
A
#
# COMPACT_ATOMS: atom_id res chain seq x y z
N MET A 1 -1.12 13.82 -17.86
CA MET A 1 -1.29 12.37 -18.13
C MET A 1 -2.36 11.85 -17.19
N SER A 2 -3.17 10.86 -17.59
CA SER A 2 -4.18 10.28 -16.67
C SER A 2 -3.51 9.29 -15.73
N VAL A 3 -3.89 9.34 -14.44
CA VAL A 3 -3.47 8.35 -13.44
C VAL A 3 -4.05 6.98 -13.82
N LYS A 4 -3.23 5.92 -13.74
CA LYS A 4 -3.61 4.55 -14.08
C LYS A 4 -3.50 3.59 -12.91
N TYR A 5 -2.76 3.96 -11.87
CA TYR A 5 -2.44 3.09 -10.73
C TYR A 5 -2.44 3.89 -9.44
N THR A 6 -2.63 3.19 -8.31
CA THR A 6 -2.56 3.78 -6.97
C THR A 6 -1.53 3.03 -6.12
N ALA A 7 -0.65 3.73 -5.43
CA ALA A 7 0.18 3.15 -4.38
C ALA A 7 -0.38 3.57 -3.02
N ILE A 8 -0.49 2.65 -2.09
CA ILE A 8 -1.02 2.93 -0.75
C ILE A 8 -0.05 2.55 0.35
N ILE A 9 0.03 3.39 1.37
CA ILE A 9 0.70 3.10 2.63
C ILE A 9 -0.26 3.37 3.78
N ILE A 10 -0.25 2.46 4.77
CA ILE A 10 -1.06 2.57 5.98
C ILE A 10 -0.10 2.59 7.16
N GLU A 11 0.11 3.77 7.74
CA GLU A 11 0.99 3.94 8.90
C GLU A 11 0.43 5.05 9.82
N PRO A 12 -0.30 4.68 10.87
CA PRO A 12 -0.88 5.66 11.80
C PRO A 12 0.10 6.25 12.80
N ARG A 13 1.29 5.68 12.93
CA ARG A 13 2.32 6.11 13.91
C ARG A 13 3.30 7.12 13.29
N LYS A 14 4.00 7.87 14.15
CA LYS A 14 5.18 8.67 13.74
C LYS A 14 6.39 7.76 13.52
N HIS A 15 6.40 6.99 12.42
CA HIS A 15 7.47 6.07 12.12
C HIS A 15 8.61 6.75 11.34
N LYS A 16 9.85 6.61 11.81
CA LYS A 16 11.04 7.29 11.23
C LYS A 16 11.33 6.94 9.77
N ALA A 17 10.89 5.78 9.29
CA ALA A 17 11.12 5.36 7.90
C ALA A 17 10.11 5.94 6.91
N ILE A 18 9.07 6.67 7.33
CA ILE A 18 8.04 7.22 6.43
C ILE A 18 8.69 8.10 5.35
N GLU A 19 9.57 9.03 5.73
CA GLU A 19 10.24 9.91 4.78
C GLU A 19 11.06 9.11 3.75
N PHE A 20 11.79 8.10 4.20
CA PHE A 20 12.59 7.25 3.33
C PHE A 20 11.72 6.48 2.31
N VAL A 21 10.67 5.79 2.78
CA VAL A 21 9.86 4.95 1.88
C VAL A 21 9.03 5.78 0.91
N LEU A 22 8.49 6.93 1.33
CA LEU A 22 7.78 7.85 0.45
C LEU A 22 8.71 8.43 -0.62
N ASN A 23 9.93 8.85 -0.24
CA ASN A 23 10.94 9.31 -1.19
C ASN A 23 11.27 8.23 -2.22
N ASN A 24 11.51 7.00 -1.77
CA ASN A 24 11.81 5.87 -2.65
C ASN A 24 10.67 5.59 -3.64
N VAL A 25 9.43 5.56 -3.16
CA VAL A 25 8.25 5.32 -4.01
C VAL A 25 8.05 6.47 -5.01
N CYS A 26 8.18 7.74 -4.58
CA CYS A 26 8.09 8.90 -5.48
C CYS A 26 9.17 8.89 -6.58
N GLU A 27 10.36 8.40 -6.25
CA GLU A 27 11.48 8.33 -7.19
C GLU A 27 11.37 7.15 -8.17
N CYS A 28 10.77 6.06 -7.75
CA CYS A 28 10.72 4.82 -8.52
C CYS A 28 9.44 4.69 -9.36
N LEU A 29 8.30 5.19 -8.90
CA LEU A 29 7.04 5.12 -9.63
C LEU A 29 6.93 6.28 -10.64
N THR A 30 6.36 5.97 -11.81
CA THR A 30 6.10 6.95 -12.88
C THR A 30 4.92 7.86 -12.52
N ASP A 31 4.67 8.88 -13.37
CA ASP A 31 3.56 9.83 -13.18
C ASP A 31 2.17 9.21 -13.40
N ASP A 32 2.11 7.95 -13.83
CA ASP A 32 0.87 7.17 -13.94
C ASP A 32 0.34 6.70 -12.56
N TRP A 33 1.14 6.86 -11.49
CA TRP A 33 0.80 6.45 -10.13
C TRP A 33 0.42 7.64 -9.26
N ASN A 34 -0.70 7.58 -8.57
CA ASN A 34 -0.97 8.40 -7.39
C ASN A 34 -0.63 7.64 -6.11
N ILE A 35 -0.50 8.36 -5.01
CA ILE A 35 -0.17 7.78 -3.70
C ILE A 35 -1.28 8.17 -2.73
N VAL A 36 -1.77 7.20 -1.94
CA VAL A 36 -2.67 7.47 -0.83
C VAL A 36 -1.99 7.06 0.47
N PHE A 37 -1.78 8.02 1.35
CA PHE A 37 -1.22 7.79 2.67
C PHE A 37 -2.34 7.80 3.71
N PHE A 38 -2.61 6.63 4.28
CA PHE A 38 -3.55 6.48 5.39
C PHE A 38 -2.82 6.71 6.71
N HIS A 39 -3.08 7.87 7.33
CA HIS A 39 -2.45 8.29 8.57
C HIS A 39 -3.38 8.15 9.78
N GLY A 40 -2.80 8.18 10.98
CA GLY A 40 -3.54 8.19 12.24
C GLY A 40 -3.86 9.59 12.74
N LYS A 41 -4.43 9.67 13.94
CA LYS A 41 -4.78 10.95 14.62
C LYS A 41 -3.55 11.79 14.92
N ASN A 42 -2.46 11.14 15.36
CA ASN A 42 -1.34 11.81 16.02
C ASN A 42 -0.12 12.04 15.11
N ASN A 43 -0.16 11.58 13.84
CA ASN A 43 0.96 11.76 12.93
C ASN A 43 0.67 12.65 11.71
N VAL A 44 -0.51 13.25 11.60
CA VAL A 44 -0.89 14.09 10.46
C VAL A 44 0.11 15.21 10.19
N GLU A 45 0.47 16.00 11.21
CA GLU A 45 1.45 17.09 11.07
C GLU A 45 2.82 16.55 10.60
N TYR A 46 3.27 15.44 11.20
CA TYR A 46 4.53 14.80 10.84
C TYR A 46 4.55 14.37 9.36
N VAL A 47 3.49 13.70 8.90
CA VAL A 47 3.38 13.26 7.51
C VAL A 47 3.21 14.44 6.56
N THR A 48 2.42 15.46 6.92
CA THR A 48 2.25 16.70 6.12
C THR A 48 3.59 17.40 5.90
N ASN A 49 4.43 17.48 6.93
CA ASN A 49 5.77 18.07 6.81
C ASN A 49 6.68 17.25 5.88
N ILE A 50 6.60 15.93 5.93
CA ILE A 50 7.34 15.06 5.00
C ILE A 50 6.86 15.28 3.56
N VAL A 51 5.55 15.29 3.33
CA VAL A 51 4.95 15.52 2.00
C VAL A 51 5.37 16.89 1.47
N ALA A 52 5.37 17.94 2.30
CA ALA A 52 5.83 19.28 1.89
C ALA A 52 7.31 19.30 1.45
N LYS A 53 8.19 18.59 2.16
CA LYS A 53 9.61 18.44 1.74
C LYS A 53 9.76 17.69 0.41
N LEU A 54 9.01 16.59 0.25
CA LEU A 54 9.02 15.84 -0.98
C LEU A 54 8.49 16.70 -2.15
N ASN A 55 7.48 17.56 -1.93
CA ASN A 55 6.97 18.51 -2.89
C ASN A 55 8.07 19.40 -3.45
N ILE A 56 8.90 19.93 -2.60
CA ILE A 56 10.02 20.77 -3.02
C ILE A 56 11.04 19.94 -3.82
N LEU A 57 11.32 18.72 -3.37
CA LEU A 57 12.33 17.85 -3.98
C LEU A 57 11.95 17.36 -5.39
N PHE A 58 10.68 17.10 -5.63
CA PHE A 58 10.19 16.53 -6.89
C PHE A 58 9.46 17.53 -7.79
N GLU A 59 9.64 18.84 -7.61
CA GLU A 59 9.16 19.92 -8.48
C GLU A 59 7.75 19.69 -9.03
N ASN A 60 6.71 19.77 -8.17
CA ASN A 60 5.30 19.65 -8.55
C ASN A 60 4.79 18.23 -8.93
N ARG A 61 5.54 17.17 -8.67
CA ARG A 61 5.02 15.79 -8.82
C ARG A 61 4.06 15.38 -7.70
N ILE A 62 3.72 16.26 -6.77
CA ILE A 62 3.20 15.84 -5.45
C ILE A 62 1.74 16.17 -5.20
N ASP A 63 1.04 16.78 -6.08
CA ASP A 63 -0.42 16.65 -6.11
C ASP A 63 -0.88 15.16 -6.18
N ARG A 64 0.10 14.25 -6.22
CA ARG A 64 -0.06 12.80 -6.25
C ARG A 64 -0.20 12.13 -4.88
N ILE A 65 0.12 12.82 -3.77
CA ILE A 65 0.01 12.23 -2.42
C ILE A 65 -1.23 12.76 -1.72
N LYS A 66 -2.25 11.93 -1.63
CA LYS A 66 -3.47 12.18 -0.88
C LYS A 66 -3.31 11.67 0.55
N LEU A 67 -3.60 12.50 1.55
CA LEU A 67 -3.62 12.12 2.96
C LEU A 67 -5.04 11.77 3.39
N VAL A 68 -5.21 10.62 4.05
CA VAL A 68 -6.50 10.13 4.55
C VAL A 68 -6.36 9.75 6.03
N ASN A 69 -7.21 10.31 6.88
CA ASN A 69 -7.20 10.02 8.31
C ASN A 69 -8.01 8.77 8.62
N LEU A 70 -7.38 7.79 9.27
CA LEU A 70 -8.06 6.57 9.77
C LEU A 70 -8.70 6.77 11.15
N TYR A 71 -8.46 7.91 11.81
CA TYR A 71 -8.96 8.21 13.15
C TYR A 71 -8.53 7.21 14.23
N VAL A 72 -7.41 6.52 14.04
CA VAL A 72 -6.80 5.59 14.99
C VAL A 72 -5.42 6.09 15.44
N ASP A 73 -4.93 5.61 16.56
CA ASP A 73 -3.57 5.93 17.06
C ASP A 73 -2.55 4.89 16.58
N ASN A 74 -2.99 3.65 16.45
CA ASN A 74 -2.21 2.52 15.97
C ASN A 74 -3.14 1.46 15.38
N LEU A 75 -2.57 0.48 14.69
CA LEU A 75 -3.23 -0.73 14.20
C LEU A 75 -2.42 -1.94 14.67
N ASP A 76 -3.08 -2.90 15.27
CA ASP A 76 -2.52 -4.24 15.46
C ASP A 76 -2.67 -5.07 14.18
N LEU A 77 -2.18 -6.30 14.20
CA LEU A 77 -2.21 -7.18 13.04
C LEU A 77 -3.64 -7.47 12.56
N LEU A 78 -4.57 -7.66 13.49
CA LEU A 78 -5.97 -7.97 13.18
C LEU A 78 -6.65 -6.76 12.54
N SER A 79 -6.62 -5.61 13.19
CA SER A 79 -7.20 -4.36 12.68
C SER A 79 -6.62 -3.93 11.33
N TYR A 80 -5.31 -4.14 11.12
CA TYR A 80 -4.69 -3.92 9.81
C TYR A 80 -5.24 -4.87 8.75
N SER A 81 -5.42 -6.16 9.08
CA SER A 81 -5.95 -7.16 8.16
C SER A 81 -7.42 -6.90 7.82
N GLU A 82 -8.22 -6.47 8.79
CA GLU A 82 -9.63 -6.13 8.61
C GLU A 82 -9.83 -5.00 7.58
N LEU A 83 -8.88 -4.04 7.46
CA LEU A 83 -8.96 -2.99 6.45
C LEU A 83 -9.02 -3.55 5.02
N PHE A 84 -8.45 -4.71 4.76
CA PHE A 84 -8.50 -5.36 3.44
C PHE A 84 -9.57 -6.46 3.35
N ALA A 85 -9.95 -7.05 4.49
CA ALA A 85 -10.91 -8.14 4.56
C ALA A 85 -12.37 -7.68 4.61
N THR A 86 -12.60 -6.38 4.77
CA THR A 86 -13.95 -5.77 4.82
C THR A 86 -14.08 -4.66 3.77
N LYS A 87 -15.32 -4.21 3.50
CA LYS A 87 -15.57 -3.00 2.70
C LYS A 87 -15.24 -1.77 3.53
N SER A 88 -13.96 -1.48 3.69
CA SER A 88 -13.45 -0.40 4.52
C SER A 88 -13.19 0.89 3.75
N ILE A 89 -12.91 1.97 4.50
CA ILE A 89 -12.49 3.27 4.00
C ILE A 89 -11.33 3.21 3.00
N ILE A 90 -10.47 2.18 3.06
CA ILE A 90 -9.35 2.03 2.11
C ILE A 90 -9.85 1.97 0.68
N TYR A 91 -10.87 1.15 0.41
CA TYR A 91 -11.40 0.98 -0.94
C TYR A 91 -12.10 2.23 -1.48
N ASP A 92 -12.64 3.10 -0.60
CA ASP A 92 -13.26 4.36 -1.01
C ASP A 92 -12.24 5.39 -1.52
N HIS A 93 -10.97 5.20 -1.19
CA HIS A 93 -9.87 6.08 -1.61
C HIS A 93 -8.94 5.47 -2.66
N ILE A 94 -9.25 4.28 -3.16
CA ILE A 94 -8.57 3.65 -4.31
C ILE A 94 -9.50 3.77 -5.52
N ASP A 95 -9.28 4.79 -6.33
CA ASP A 95 -10.16 5.08 -7.49
C ASP A 95 -9.86 4.18 -8.69
N ILE A 96 -8.67 3.57 -8.73
CA ILE A 96 -8.15 2.74 -9.83
C ILE A 96 -8.09 1.28 -9.40
N ASP A 97 -8.36 0.36 -10.30
CA ASP A 97 -8.42 -1.08 -9.99
C ASP A 97 -7.08 -1.66 -9.52
N THR A 98 -5.98 -1.33 -10.20
CA THR A 98 -4.65 -1.82 -9.82
C THR A 98 -4.01 -0.93 -8.77
N PHE A 99 -3.64 -1.52 -7.63
CA PHE A 99 -2.94 -0.77 -6.59
C PHE A 99 -1.78 -1.55 -5.96
N LEU A 100 -0.75 -0.81 -5.54
CA LEU A 100 0.42 -1.30 -4.82
C LEU A 100 0.26 -0.99 -3.33
N VAL A 101 0.36 -1.99 -2.47
CA VAL A 101 0.55 -1.81 -1.03
C VAL A 101 2.05 -1.77 -0.74
N PHE A 102 2.51 -0.82 0.05
CA PHE A 102 3.87 -0.78 0.58
C PHE A 102 3.85 -0.36 2.05
N GLN A 103 4.89 -0.74 2.79
CA GLN A 103 5.02 -0.49 4.22
C GLN A 103 6.34 0.22 4.53
N THR A 104 6.52 0.62 5.79
CA THR A 104 7.72 1.35 6.26
C THR A 104 9.01 0.53 6.21
N ASP A 105 8.93 -0.77 5.99
CA ASP A 105 10.02 -1.72 5.79
C ASP A 105 10.18 -2.18 4.34
N SER A 106 9.47 -1.55 3.40
CA SER A 106 9.51 -1.88 1.97
C SER A 106 10.41 -0.92 1.20
N MET A 107 10.95 -1.38 0.07
CA MET A 107 11.74 -0.58 -0.84
C MET A 107 11.67 -1.10 -2.27
N ILE A 108 11.56 -0.18 -3.25
CA ILE A 108 11.72 -0.50 -4.67
C ILE A 108 13.20 -0.28 -5.02
N LEU A 109 13.86 -1.32 -5.54
CA LEU A 109 15.22 -1.20 -6.05
C LEU A 109 15.20 -0.43 -7.37
N LYS A 110 15.90 0.72 -7.44
CA LYS A 110 15.88 1.63 -8.60
C LYS A 110 16.25 0.94 -9.92
N GLN A 111 17.23 0.05 -9.88
CA GLN A 111 17.65 -0.72 -11.06
C GLN A 111 16.59 -1.70 -11.57
N ASN A 112 15.61 -2.04 -10.74
CA ASN A 112 14.58 -3.03 -11.05
C ASN A 112 13.16 -2.43 -11.13
N LYS A 113 13.03 -1.11 -11.04
CA LYS A 113 11.71 -0.46 -10.98
C LYS A 113 10.80 -0.77 -12.17
N GLN A 114 11.37 -1.01 -13.36
CA GLN A 114 10.64 -1.37 -14.56
C GLN A 114 9.96 -2.75 -14.47
N LEU A 115 10.49 -3.67 -13.64
CA LEU A 115 9.90 -5.00 -13.45
C LEU A 115 8.49 -4.95 -12.83
N LEU A 116 8.14 -3.83 -12.19
CA LEU A 116 6.78 -3.67 -11.66
C LEU A 116 5.72 -3.76 -12.77
N ASN A 117 6.07 -3.33 -13.99
CA ASN A 117 5.15 -3.36 -15.14
C ASN A 117 4.79 -4.80 -15.56
N ASP A 118 5.70 -5.76 -15.35
CA ASP A 118 5.50 -7.16 -15.73
C ASP A 118 4.43 -7.85 -14.85
N PHE A 119 4.06 -7.21 -13.74
CA PHE A 119 3.12 -7.74 -12.76
C PHE A 119 1.74 -7.04 -12.77
N LEU A 120 1.55 -5.99 -13.57
CA LEU A 120 0.34 -5.16 -13.56
C LEU A 120 -0.94 -5.90 -13.99
N GLU A 121 -0.82 -6.99 -14.73
CA GLU A 121 -1.95 -7.79 -15.22
C GLU A 121 -2.47 -8.83 -14.23
N TYR A 122 -1.68 -9.17 -13.20
CA TYR A 122 -2.05 -10.17 -12.21
C TYR A 122 -3.03 -9.62 -11.18
N ASP A 123 -3.90 -10.50 -10.66
CA ASP A 123 -4.86 -10.15 -9.59
C ASP A 123 -4.19 -9.87 -8.25
N TYR A 124 -3.09 -10.60 -7.96
CA TYR A 124 -2.28 -10.46 -6.76
C TYR A 124 -0.84 -10.90 -7.01
N VAL A 125 0.10 -10.05 -6.61
CA VAL A 125 1.53 -10.39 -6.57
C VAL A 125 2.12 -9.92 -5.25
N GLY A 126 2.75 -10.82 -4.52
CA GLY A 126 3.48 -10.54 -3.28
C GLY A 126 4.65 -11.48 -3.13
N ALA A 127 5.64 -11.13 -2.31
CA ALA A 127 6.80 -11.97 -2.06
C ALA A 127 6.37 -13.33 -1.47
N PRO A 128 6.83 -14.47 -2.01
CA PRO A 128 6.44 -15.78 -1.49
C PRO A 128 6.95 -15.96 -0.06
N TRP A 129 6.13 -16.60 0.78
CA TRP A 129 6.59 -17.03 2.09
C TRP A 129 7.61 -18.17 1.94
N LEU A 130 8.69 -18.10 2.68
CA LEU A 130 9.57 -19.26 2.83
C LEU A 130 8.79 -20.39 3.53
N ILE A 131 8.94 -21.62 3.02
CA ILE A 131 8.38 -22.80 3.67
C ILE A 131 9.08 -22.96 5.02
N THR A 132 8.36 -22.65 6.08
CA THR A 132 8.83 -22.91 7.46
C THR A 132 7.84 -23.86 8.14
N GLU A 133 8.29 -24.55 9.17
CA GLU A 133 7.43 -25.45 9.95
C GLU A 133 6.20 -24.74 10.57
N TYR A 134 6.27 -23.42 10.71
CA TYR A 134 5.23 -22.57 11.32
C TYR A 134 4.16 -22.07 10.35
N ILE A 135 4.37 -22.19 9.04
CA ILE A 135 3.38 -21.73 8.05
C ILE A 135 2.79 -22.97 7.38
N PRO A 136 1.50 -23.28 7.58
CA PRO A 136 0.85 -24.42 6.95
C PRO A 136 0.63 -24.15 5.44
N THR A 137 1.71 -24.21 4.66
CA THR A 137 1.73 -23.97 3.23
C THR A 137 0.94 -24.99 2.41
N LYS A 138 0.56 -26.13 2.99
CA LYS A 138 -0.20 -27.18 2.32
C LYS A 138 -1.62 -26.78 1.91
N GLN A 139 -2.19 -25.74 2.54
CA GLN A 139 -3.56 -25.31 2.26
C GLN A 139 -3.64 -24.03 1.40
N CYS A 140 -2.64 -23.15 1.45
CA CYS A 140 -2.70 -21.83 0.83
C CYS A 140 -1.73 -21.64 -0.35
N GLY A 141 -0.91 -22.65 -0.68
CA GLY A 141 0.16 -22.48 -1.66
C GLY A 141 1.23 -21.48 -1.19
N PHE A 142 2.00 -20.95 -2.13
CA PHE A 142 3.07 -19.97 -1.87
C PHE A 142 2.60 -18.52 -1.93
N ILE A 143 1.32 -18.24 -1.69
CA ILE A 143 0.77 -16.88 -1.76
C ILE A 143 1.48 -15.98 -0.75
N GLY A 144 1.96 -14.85 -1.24
CA GLY A 144 3.00 -14.11 -0.61
C GLY A 144 2.60 -13.10 0.46
N ASN A 145 3.63 -12.49 1.02
CA ASN A 145 3.55 -11.40 1.98
C ASN A 145 2.82 -10.19 1.40
N GLY A 146 1.84 -9.67 2.16
CA GLY A 146 1.03 -8.52 1.76
C GLY A 146 1.67 -7.16 2.00
N GLY A 147 2.81 -7.07 2.70
CA GLY A 147 3.44 -5.80 3.10
C GLY A 147 4.05 -5.03 1.93
N PHE A 148 4.47 -5.73 0.88
CA PHE A 148 4.78 -5.16 -0.42
C PHE A 148 4.10 -6.03 -1.49
N SER A 149 2.98 -5.56 -2.02
CA SER A 149 2.15 -6.39 -2.91
C SER A 149 1.33 -5.56 -3.89
N LEU A 150 1.23 -6.07 -5.11
CA LEU A 150 0.35 -5.55 -6.15
C LEU A 150 -0.99 -6.29 -6.10
N ARG A 151 -2.10 -5.56 -6.26
CA ARG A 151 -3.45 -6.11 -6.07
C ARG A 151 -4.45 -5.49 -7.05
N LYS A 152 -5.51 -6.26 -7.37
CA LYS A 152 -6.71 -5.75 -8.03
C LYS A 152 -7.81 -5.50 -7.00
N LYS A 153 -8.31 -4.25 -6.92
CA LYS A 153 -9.42 -3.85 -6.05
C LYS A 153 -10.68 -4.66 -6.32
N SER A 154 -11.05 -4.80 -7.60
CA SER A 154 -12.22 -5.57 -8.04
C SER A 154 -12.17 -7.01 -7.54
N LYS A 155 -11.00 -7.66 -7.64
CA LYS A 155 -10.82 -9.04 -7.18
C LYS A 155 -10.92 -9.15 -5.65
N LEU A 156 -10.33 -8.22 -4.90
CA LEU A 156 -10.45 -8.22 -3.44
C LEU A 156 -11.89 -8.00 -2.99
N LEU A 157 -12.62 -7.06 -3.60
CA LEU A 157 -14.03 -6.82 -3.28
C LEU A 157 -14.93 -8.02 -3.64
N GLU A 158 -14.62 -8.74 -4.72
CA GLU A 158 -15.29 -10.00 -5.06
C GLU A 158 -15.09 -11.04 -3.94
N ILE A 159 -13.84 -11.22 -3.47
CA ILE A 159 -13.50 -12.15 -2.38
C ILE A 159 -14.22 -11.75 -1.09
N VAL A 160 -14.11 -10.48 -0.68
CA VAL A 160 -14.75 -9.95 0.53
C VAL A 160 -16.25 -10.13 0.52
N SER A 161 -16.89 -10.07 -0.67
CA SER A 161 -18.33 -10.27 -0.79
C SER A 161 -18.78 -11.72 -0.59
N LYS A 162 -17.86 -12.68 -0.69
CA LYS A 162 -18.14 -14.13 -0.63
C LYS A 162 -17.72 -14.78 0.69
N ILE A 163 -16.89 -14.10 1.48
CA ILE A 163 -16.35 -14.63 2.74
C ILE A 163 -17.06 -13.92 3.89
N ASP A 164 -17.66 -14.69 4.78
CA ASP A 164 -18.05 -14.17 6.10
C ASP A 164 -16.82 -14.20 7.00
N TRP A 165 -16.22 -13.03 7.19
CA TRP A 165 -14.98 -12.88 7.97
C TRP A 165 -15.19 -13.13 9.47
N TYR A 166 -16.44 -13.09 9.95
CA TYR A 166 -16.81 -13.24 11.36
C TYR A 166 -17.47 -14.61 11.68
N SER A 167 -17.57 -15.51 10.69
CA SER A 167 -18.14 -16.87 10.89
C SER A 167 -17.10 -17.90 11.31
#